data_e206cc72077b632db9681262b00cd1e3
#
_entry.id   e206cc72077b632db9681262b00cd1e3
#
_cell.length_a   1.000
_cell.length_b   1.000
_cell.length_c   1.000
_cell.angle_alpha   90.00
_cell.angle_beta   90.00
_cell.angle_gamma   90.00
#
_symmetry.space_group_name_H-M   'P 1'
#
loop_
_entity.id
_entity.type
_entity.pdbx_description
1 polymer ?
#
loop_
_entity_poly.entity_id
_entity_poly.type
_entity_poly.pdbx_seq_one_letter_code
_entity_poly.pdbx_strand_id
1 'polypeptide(L)'
;MSTNFVPVPPQAAPQGGPAYPAPQGAPAYPAPQGAPAYAAPQNGQAMPIVQLQSVSKLYGQGDAQVRALVDVTVGFGAGEFTAIMGPSGSGKSTMMHILAGLDAPTSGRVYVEGTDITALNDTALTKLRRDRIGFVFQSFNLVPTLDARANILLPMRLAGATPDPAWFDMIVASLGIGDRLGHRPSEMSGGQQQRVAVARALMSRPAVIVADEPTGNLDSRSTGEVMELLRRAVDELGQSVIMVTHDTRTAAYADRVLVCRDGQVVSDLRDVTADSLAASLR
;
A
#
# COMPACT_ATOMS: atom_id res chain seq x y z
N MET A 1 -7.92 -48.52 -34.04
CA MET A 1 -7.61 -48.51 -32.60
C MET A 1 -8.20 -47.23 -32.05
N SER A 2 -9.39 -47.33 -31.45
CA SER A 2 -10.12 -46.15 -30.92
C SER A 2 -9.72 -45.92 -29.46
N THR A 3 -9.11 -44.80 -29.20
CA THR A 3 -8.78 -44.36 -27.81
C THR A 3 -10.00 -43.70 -27.18
N ASN A 4 -10.57 -44.35 -26.21
CA ASN A 4 -11.66 -43.82 -25.38
C ASN A 4 -11.12 -42.70 -24.50
N PHE A 5 -11.63 -41.48 -24.68
CA PHE A 5 -11.43 -40.33 -23.84
C PHE A 5 -12.45 -40.40 -22.69
N VAL A 6 -11.95 -40.61 -21.44
CA VAL A 6 -12.77 -40.55 -20.22
C VAL A 6 -12.73 -39.11 -19.72
N PRO A 7 -13.86 -38.38 -19.61
CA PRO A 7 -13.86 -37.04 -19.05
C PRO A 7 -13.65 -37.08 -17.52
N VAL A 8 -12.69 -36.27 -17.04
CA VAL A 8 -12.45 -36.03 -15.62
C VAL A 8 -13.55 -35.10 -15.12
N PRO A 9 -14.24 -35.43 -13.98
CA PRO A 9 -15.26 -34.56 -13.43
C PRO A 9 -14.64 -33.26 -12.86
N PRO A 10 -15.38 -32.13 -12.89
CA PRO A 10 -14.88 -30.86 -12.38
C PRO A 10 -14.63 -30.95 -10.86
N GLN A 11 -13.44 -30.54 -10.45
CA GLN A 11 -13.10 -30.40 -9.04
C GLN A 11 -13.98 -29.32 -8.41
N ALA A 12 -14.59 -29.64 -7.28
CA ALA A 12 -15.35 -28.70 -6.48
C ALA A 12 -14.45 -27.56 -5.99
N ALA A 13 -14.95 -26.33 -6.08
CA ALA A 13 -14.28 -25.15 -5.54
C ALA A 13 -14.00 -25.32 -4.04
N PRO A 14 -12.86 -24.84 -3.53
CA PRO A 14 -12.53 -24.93 -2.12
C PRO A 14 -13.58 -24.17 -1.31
N GLN A 15 -14.23 -24.87 -0.38
CA GLN A 15 -15.14 -24.27 0.59
C GLN A 15 -14.34 -23.32 1.49
N GLY A 16 -14.90 -22.13 1.73
CA GLY A 16 -14.30 -20.99 2.40
C GLY A 16 -13.49 -21.35 3.63
N GLY A 17 -12.26 -20.82 3.65
CA GLY A 17 -11.43 -20.80 4.83
C GLY A 17 -12.07 -19.97 5.95
N PRO A 18 -11.62 -20.11 7.20
CA PRO A 18 -12.21 -19.41 8.33
C PRO A 18 -12.15 -17.90 8.11
N ALA A 19 -13.31 -17.23 8.15
CA ALA A 19 -13.41 -15.78 8.10
C ALA A 19 -12.66 -15.20 9.31
N TYR A 20 -11.59 -14.46 9.05
CA TYR A 20 -10.88 -13.73 10.09
C TYR A 20 -11.81 -12.63 10.62
N PRO A 21 -11.98 -12.49 11.95
CA PRO A 21 -12.80 -11.42 12.51
C PRO A 21 -12.18 -10.07 12.12
N ALA A 22 -13.02 -9.15 11.65
CA ALA A 22 -12.62 -7.77 11.43
C ALA A 22 -11.96 -7.22 12.70
N PRO A 23 -10.91 -6.37 12.61
CA PRO A 23 -10.21 -5.84 13.76
C PRO A 23 -11.19 -5.06 14.63
N GLN A 24 -11.60 -5.64 15.76
CA GLN A 24 -12.39 -4.95 16.77
C GLN A 24 -11.43 -4.12 17.62
N GLY A 25 -11.64 -2.80 17.65
CA GLY A 25 -10.99 -1.93 18.62
C GLY A 25 -9.81 -1.10 18.13
N ALA A 26 -9.84 -0.60 16.89
CA ALA A 26 -8.97 0.51 16.55
C ALA A 26 -9.36 1.73 17.40
N PRO A 27 -8.39 2.43 18.05
CA PRO A 27 -8.68 3.64 18.82
C PRO A 27 -9.33 4.67 17.89
N ALA A 28 -10.55 5.12 18.24
CA ALA A 28 -11.19 6.22 17.56
C ALA A 28 -10.39 7.49 17.85
N TYR A 29 -9.79 8.08 16.81
CA TYR A 29 -9.21 9.41 16.93
C TYR A 29 -10.35 10.42 17.12
N PRO A 30 -10.29 11.29 18.14
CA PRO A 30 -11.29 12.34 18.30
C PRO A 30 -11.28 13.21 17.03
N ALA A 31 -12.44 13.35 16.38
CA ALA A 31 -12.58 14.26 15.26
C ALA A 31 -12.20 15.67 15.70
N PRO A 32 -11.45 16.45 14.90
CA PRO A 32 -11.14 17.83 15.20
C PRO A 32 -12.47 18.59 15.30
N GLN A 33 -12.70 19.27 16.43
CA GLN A 33 -13.89 20.10 16.61
C GLN A 33 -13.87 21.23 15.56
N GLY A 34 -14.84 21.23 14.66
CA GLY A 34 -15.00 22.26 13.62
C GLY A 34 -14.60 21.86 12.21
N ALA A 35 -14.15 20.64 11.95
CA ALA A 35 -13.99 20.16 10.57
C ALA A 35 -15.39 19.98 9.92
N PRO A 36 -15.62 20.43 8.67
CA PRO A 36 -16.85 20.12 7.97
C PRO A 36 -16.97 18.61 7.83
N ALA A 37 -18.13 18.06 8.22
CA ALA A 37 -18.39 16.64 8.11
C ALA A 37 -18.20 16.19 6.65
N TYR A 38 -17.49 15.09 6.46
CA TYR A 38 -17.38 14.40 5.18
C TYR A 38 -18.81 14.12 4.65
N ALA A 39 -19.12 14.64 3.45
CA ALA A 39 -20.35 14.25 2.76
C ALA A 39 -20.21 12.77 2.37
N ALA A 40 -21.01 11.90 3.01
CA ALA A 40 -21.02 10.48 2.69
C ALA A 40 -21.27 10.30 1.18
N PRO A 41 -20.61 9.33 0.51
CA PRO A 41 -20.83 9.06 -0.89
C PRO A 41 -22.30 8.78 -1.14
N GLN A 42 -22.91 9.58 -2.00
CA GLN A 42 -24.27 9.35 -2.47
C GLN A 42 -24.22 8.14 -3.40
N ASN A 43 -24.98 7.10 -3.14
CA ASN A 43 -25.17 5.87 -3.94
C ASN A 43 -24.54 4.57 -3.40
N GLY A 44 -24.55 4.28 -2.10
CA GLY A 44 -24.24 2.92 -1.61
C GLY A 44 -22.81 2.42 -1.88
N GLN A 45 -21.91 3.25 -2.36
CA GLN A 45 -20.50 2.90 -2.50
C GLN A 45 -19.82 2.94 -1.13
N ALA A 46 -19.04 1.91 -0.83
CA ALA A 46 -18.23 1.86 0.38
C ALA A 46 -17.30 3.09 0.44
N MET A 47 -17.12 3.65 1.65
CA MET A 47 -16.20 4.78 1.83
C MET A 47 -14.77 4.39 1.43
N PRO A 48 -14.06 5.24 0.65
CA PRO A 48 -12.66 4.98 0.34
C PRO A 48 -11.82 4.91 1.61
N ILE A 49 -10.85 3.98 1.64
CA ILE A 49 -9.90 3.87 2.76
C ILE A 49 -8.94 5.06 2.79
N VAL A 50 -8.57 5.57 1.61
CA VAL A 50 -7.83 6.81 1.42
C VAL A 50 -8.52 7.62 0.33
N GLN A 51 -8.61 8.95 0.50
CA GLN A 51 -9.20 9.85 -0.51
C GLN A 51 -8.41 11.14 -0.60
N LEU A 52 -8.16 11.58 -1.83
CA LEU A 52 -7.70 12.92 -2.18
C LEU A 52 -8.89 13.71 -2.73
N GLN A 53 -9.08 14.95 -2.28
CA GLN A 53 -10.11 15.86 -2.77
C GLN A 53 -9.47 17.16 -3.23
N SER A 54 -9.52 17.44 -4.55
CA SER A 54 -8.98 18.64 -5.21
C SER A 54 -7.56 18.97 -4.76
N VAL A 55 -6.71 17.94 -4.63
CA VAL A 55 -5.34 18.07 -4.12
C VAL A 55 -4.44 18.64 -5.20
N SER A 56 -3.78 19.75 -4.86
CA SER A 56 -2.70 20.33 -5.68
C SER A 56 -1.43 20.47 -4.85
N LYS A 57 -0.28 20.31 -5.51
CA LYS A 57 1.03 20.51 -4.90
C LYS A 57 1.95 21.31 -5.79
N LEU A 58 2.46 22.39 -5.22
CA LEU A 58 3.43 23.29 -5.86
C LEU A 58 4.73 23.25 -5.05
N TYR A 59 5.85 23.08 -5.74
CA TYR A 59 7.19 23.22 -5.16
C TYR A 59 7.88 24.46 -5.74
N GLY A 60 8.76 25.08 -4.98
CA GLY A 60 9.49 26.30 -5.38
C GLY A 60 8.66 27.57 -5.25
N GLN A 61 9.23 28.71 -5.68
CA GLN A 61 8.61 30.04 -5.67
C GLN A 61 8.92 30.78 -6.96
N GLY A 62 8.05 31.71 -7.36
CA GLY A 62 8.23 32.53 -8.56
C GLY A 62 8.36 31.70 -9.84
N ASP A 63 9.29 32.07 -10.71
CA ASP A 63 9.49 31.43 -12.02
C ASP A 63 10.02 29.99 -11.94
N ALA A 64 10.54 29.56 -10.78
CA ALA A 64 11.03 28.20 -10.53
C ALA A 64 9.92 27.28 -9.95
N GLN A 65 8.65 27.70 -9.98
CA GLN A 65 7.55 26.93 -9.44
C GLN A 65 7.24 25.70 -10.31
N VAL A 66 7.23 24.51 -9.69
CA VAL A 66 6.87 23.23 -10.33
C VAL A 66 5.52 22.77 -9.80
N ARG A 67 4.58 22.51 -10.70
CA ARG A 67 3.29 21.90 -10.38
C ARG A 67 3.42 20.40 -10.35
N ALA A 68 3.60 19.81 -9.17
CA ALA A 68 3.77 18.38 -9.01
C ALA A 68 2.42 17.63 -9.02
N LEU A 69 1.35 18.25 -8.47
CA LEU A 69 -0.02 17.75 -8.59
C LEU A 69 -0.96 18.91 -8.93
N VAL A 70 -1.99 18.62 -9.74
CA VAL A 70 -2.96 19.61 -10.25
C VAL A 70 -4.38 19.06 -10.08
N ASP A 71 -5.11 19.56 -9.08
CA ASP A 71 -6.52 19.29 -8.79
C ASP A 71 -6.89 17.79 -8.81
N VAL A 72 -6.10 16.98 -8.11
CA VAL A 72 -6.30 15.52 -8.08
C VAL A 72 -7.42 15.18 -7.12
N THR A 73 -8.48 14.53 -7.65
CA THR A 73 -9.56 13.92 -6.86
C THR A 73 -9.64 12.44 -7.16
N VAL A 74 -9.32 11.60 -6.17
CA VAL A 74 -9.31 10.13 -6.30
C VAL A 74 -9.55 9.47 -4.97
N GLY A 75 -10.34 8.38 -4.96
CA GLY A 75 -10.53 7.51 -3.80
C GLY A 75 -9.90 6.12 -4.04
N PHE A 76 -9.37 5.52 -2.99
CA PHE A 76 -8.79 4.17 -2.98
C PHE A 76 -9.69 3.25 -2.16
N GLY A 77 -10.04 2.09 -2.71
CA GLY A 77 -10.94 1.12 -2.08
C GLY A 77 -10.31 0.41 -0.88
N ALA A 78 -11.16 -0.01 0.06
CA ALA A 78 -10.73 -0.92 1.12
C ALA A 78 -10.55 -2.34 0.56
N GLY A 79 -9.47 -3.04 0.96
CA GLY A 79 -9.17 -4.38 0.47
C GLY A 79 -8.86 -4.43 -1.04
N GLU A 80 -8.43 -3.34 -1.62
CA GLU A 80 -8.08 -3.22 -3.04
C GLU A 80 -6.58 -3.02 -3.22
N PHE A 81 -6.01 -3.66 -4.23
CA PHE A 81 -4.66 -3.39 -4.67
C PHE A 81 -4.69 -2.36 -5.81
N THR A 82 -4.28 -1.13 -5.54
CA THR A 82 -4.19 -0.08 -6.57
C THR A 82 -2.73 0.23 -6.90
N ALA A 83 -2.37 0.22 -8.19
CA ALA A 83 -1.09 0.71 -8.68
C ALA A 83 -1.21 2.12 -9.25
N ILE A 84 -0.21 2.96 -9.02
CA ILE A 84 -0.07 4.31 -9.58
C ILE A 84 1.12 4.26 -10.55
N MET A 85 0.86 4.49 -11.83
CA MET A 85 1.84 4.45 -12.90
C MET A 85 1.98 5.80 -13.61
N GLY A 86 3.03 5.95 -14.40
CA GLY A 86 3.26 7.11 -15.25
C GLY A 86 4.76 7.39 -15.43
N PRO A 87 5.15 8.29 -16.34
CA PRO A 87 6.53 8.64 -16.60
C PRO A 87 7.21 9.28 -15.39
N SER A 88 8.55 9.36 -15.41
CA SER A 88 9.30 10.10 -14.39
C SER A 88 8.84 11.56 -14.36
N GLY A 89 8.71 12.13 -13.17
CA GLY A 89 8.24 13.51 -12.98
C GLY A 89 6.72 13.71 -13.08
N SER A 90 5.91 12.69 -13.31
CA SER A 90 4.44 12.83 -13.42
C SER A 90 3.69 13.07 -12.10
N GLY A 91 4.39 13.16 -10.97
CA GLY A 91 3.78 13.45 -9.67
C GLY A 91 3.45 12.22 -8.80
N LYS A 92 3.75 10.98 -9.21
CA LYS A 92 3.41 9.74 -8.49
C LYS A 92 3.94 9.71 -7.05
N SER A 93 5.24 9.92 -6.86
CA SER A 93 5.85 9.92 -5.52
C SER A 93 5.32 11.08 -4.67
N THR A 94 5.06 12.24 -5.27
CA THR A 94 4.40 13.36 -4.58
C THR A 94 3.00 12.97 -4.12
N MET A 95 2.19 12.36 -4.98
CA MET A 95 0.86 11.86 -4.62
C MET A 95 0.96 10.86 -3.48
N MET A 96 1.86 9.89 -3.58
CA MET A 96 2.10 8.88 -2.55
C MET A 96 2.52 9.51 -1.21
N HIS A 97 3.44 10.47 -1.21
CA HIS A 97 3.87 11.15 0.01
C HIS A 97 2.72 11.94 0.66
N ILE A 98 1.89 12.58 -0.14
CA ILE A 98 0.75 13.35 0.35
C ILE A 98 -0.35 12.42 0.91
N LEU A 99 -0.73 11.34 0.20
CA LEU A 99 -1.75 10.41 0.70
C LEU A 99 -1.30 9.68 1.98
N ALA A 100 0.01 9.52 2.17
CA ALA A 100 0.61 8.92 3.35
C ALA A 100 0.93 9.94 4.47
N GLY A 101 0.60 11.22 4.27
CA GLY A 101 0.86 12.28 5.23
C GLY A 101 2.36 12.54 5.49
N LEU A 102 3.24 12.19 4.54
CA LEU A 102 4.67 12.51 4.60
C LEU A 102 4.97 13.90 4.05
N ASP A 103 4.07 14.44 3.22
CA ASP A 103 4.12 15.81 2.72
C ASP A 103 2.72 16.41 2.77
N ALA A 104 2.61 17.73 2.91
CA ALA A 104 1.35 18.43 2.93
C ALA A 104 0.99 18.93 1.52
N PRO A 105 -0.29 18.86 1.09
CA PRO A 105 -0.72 19.50 -0.14
C PRO A 105 -0.64 21.02 -0.04
N THR A 106 -0.51 21.71 -1.18
CA THR A 106 -0.63 23.17 -1.23
C THR A 106 -2.09 23.62 -1.12
N SER A 107 -3.01 22.80 -1.68
CA SER A 107 -4.46 22.97 -1.55
C SER A 107 -5.16 21.63 -1.67
N GLY A 108 -6.44 21.58 -1.27
CA GLY A 108 -7.23 20.36 -1.22
C GLY A 108 -7.13 19.65 0.12
N ARG A 109 -7.72 18.46 0.20
CA ARG A 109 -7.78 17.66 1.43
C ARG A 109 -7.45 16.19 1.19
N VAL A 110 -6.94 15.54 2.22
CA VAL A 110 -6.63 14.10 2.22
C VAL A 110 -7.31 13.45 3.40
N TYR A 111 -8.00 12.35 3.14
CA TYR A 111 -8.68 11.57 4.18
C TYR A 111 -8.11 10.16 4.24
N VAL A 112 -7.89 9.66 5.45
CA VAL A 112 -7.57 8.26 5.74
C VAL A 112 -8.65 7.75 6.70
N GLU A 113 -9.39 6.72 6.29
CA GLU A 113 -10.55 6.19 7.04
C GLU A 113 -11.53 7.30 7.48
N GLY A 114 -11.80 8.25 6.58
CA GLY A 114 -12.67 9.38 6.86
C GLY A 114 -12.08 10.50 7.73
N THR A 115 -10.86 10.32 8.26
CA THR A 115 -10.16 11.36 9.03
C THR A 115 -9.43 12.30 8.09
N ASP A 116 -9.71 13.60 8.13
CA ASP A 116 -8.96 14.63 7.39
C ASP A 116 -7.56 14.79 7.99
N ILE A 117 -6.57 14.22 7.31
CA ILE A 117 -5.18 14.25 7.79
C ILE A 117 -4.49 15.60 7.54
N THR A 118 -5.04 16.43 6.64
CA THR A 118 -4.51 17.78 6.36
C THR A 118 -4.82 18.78 7.46
N ALA A 119 -5.82 18.48 8.30
CA ALA A 119 -6.19 19.29 9.46
C ALA A 119 -5.46 18.90 10.75
N LEU A 120 -4.69 17.79 10.74
CA LEU A 120 -4.00 17.28 11.91
C LEU A 120 -2.70 18.06 12.18
N ASN A 121 -2.39 18.25 13.48
CA ASN A 121 -1.06 18.70 13.88
C ASN A 121 -0.03 17.55 13.75
N ASP A 122 1.27 17.90 13.79
CA ASP A 122 2.37 16.94 13.61
C ASP A 122 2.32 15.74 14.54
N THR A 123 1.91 15.95 15.81
CA THR A 123 1.81 14.87 16.79
C THR A 123 0.70 13.89 16.44
N ALA A 124 -0.48 14.40 16.07
CA ALA A 124 -1.61 13.56 15.67
C ALA A 124 -1.33 12.85 14.35
N LEU A 125 -0.74 13.55 13.37
CA LEU A 125 -0.35 12.97 12.10
C LEU A 125 0.71 11.88 12.25
N THR A 126 1.69 12.07 13.15
CA THR A 126 2.71 11.05 13.44
C THR A 126 2.10 9.79 14.06
N LYS A 127 1.14 9.95 14.98
CA LYS A 127 0.40 8.82 15.56
C LYS A 127 -0.43 8.08 14.50
N LEU A 128 -1.16 8.83 13.66
CA LEU A 128 -1.96 8.24 12.59
C LEU A 128 -1.08 7.44 11.62
N ARG A 129 0.05 8.00 11.17
CA ARG A 129 1.00 7.29 10.30
C ARG A 129 1.50 5.99 10.93
N ARG A 130 1.92 6.04 12.20
CA ARG A 130 2.41 4.86 12.93
C ARG A 130 1.37 3.75 13.03
N ASP A 131 0.12 4.12 13.26
CA ASP A 131 -0.93 3.18 13.62
C ASP A 131 -1.76 2.71 12.40
N ARG A 132 -1.84 3.54 11.34
CA ARG A 132 -2.78 3.33 10.23
C ARG A 132 -2.13 3.19 8.86
N ILE A 133 -0.84 3.49 8.70
CA ILE A 133 -0.14 3.45 7.41
C ILE A 133 1.10 2.56 7.52
N GLY A 134 1.11 1.49 6.75
CA GLY A 134 2.29 0.66 6.57
C GLY A 134 3.13 1.18 5.39
N PHE A 135 4.46 1.19 5.53
CA PHE A 135 5.35 1.66 4.47
C PHE A 135 6.26 0.54 3.97
N VAL A 136 6.33 0.41 2.64
CA VAL A 136 7.29 -0.45 1.94
C VAL A 136 8.05 0.40 0.92
N PHE A 137 9.38 0.49 1.05
CA PHE A 137 10.23 1.34 0.21
C PHE A 137 11.12 0.51 -0.70
N GLN A 138 11.55 1.09 -1.80
CA GLN A 138 12.52 0.51 -2.73
C GLN A 138 13.85 0.14 -2.04
N SER A 139 14.33 0.97 -1.12
CA SER A 139 15.58 0.74 -0.36
C SER A 139 15.38 -0.01 0.94
N PHE A 140 14.25 -0.71 1.12
CA PHE A 140 13.85 -1.51 2.29
C PHE A 140 13.73 -0.71 3.59
N ASN A 141 14.58 0.28 3.82
CA ASN A 141 14.65 1.15 5.00
C ASN A 141 14.61 0.37 6.33
N LEU A 142 15.32 -0.76 6.38
CA LEU A 142 15.55 -1.51 7.61
C LEU A 142 16.60 -0.80 8.46
N VAL A 143 16.44 -0.87 9.78
CA VAL A 143 17.44 -0.38 10.72
C VAL A 143 18.61 -1.36 10.73
N PRO A 144 19.82 -0.98 10.28
CA PRO A 144 20.91 -1.93 10.01
C PRO A 144 21.48 -2.58 11.28
N THR A 145 21.32 -1.96 12.44
CA THR A 145 21.78 -2.48 13.73
C THR A 145 20.82 -3.47 14.38
N LEU A 146 19.58 -3.55 13.88
CA LEU A 146 18.56 -4.46 14.37
C LEU A 146 18.52 -5.73 13.49
N ASP A 147 18.23 -6.89 14.12
CA ASP A 147 17.90 -8.10 13.40
C ASP A 147 16.51 -8.01 12.72
N ALA A 148 16.15 -9.01 11.92
CA ALA A 148 14.87 -9.03 11.21
C ALA A 148 13.68 -9.00 12.18
N ARG A 149 13.72 -9.76 13.27
CA ARG A 149 12.66 -9.77 14.30
C ARG A 149 12.46 -8.38 14.90
N ALA A 150 13.54 -7.71 15.29
CA ALA A 150 13.46 -6.38 15.87
C ALA A 150 13.00 -5.32 14.88
N ASN A 151 13.36 -5.43 13.58
CA ASN A 151 12.85 -4.58 12.50
C ASN A 151 11.35 -4.76 12.31
N ILE A 152 10.84 -6.01 12.26
CA ILE A 152 9.40 -6.31 12.13
C ILE A 152 8.62 -5.72 13.29
N LEU A 153 9.11 -5.86 14.53
CA LEU A 153 8.44 -5.40 15.74
C LEU A 153 8.64 -3.90 16.04
N LEU A 154 9.43 -3.19 15.24
CA LEU A 154 9.75 -1.80 15.47
C LEU A 154 8.52 -0.88 15.60
N PRO A 155 7.49 -0.97 14.72
CA PRO A 155 6.30 -0.14 14.87
C PRO A 155 5.58 -0.33 16.21
N MET A 156 5.48 -1.58 16.69
CA MET A 156 4.85 -1.91 17.98
C MET A 156 5.64 -1.35 19.14
N ARG A 157 6.98 -1.43 19.11
CA ARG A 157 7.87 -0.84 20.11
C ARG A 157 7.72 0.68 20.18
N LEU A 158 7.67 1.34 19.03
CA LEU A 158 7.47 2.80 18.96
C LEU A 158 6.07 3.22 19.44
N ALA A 159 5.09 2.35 19.30
CA ALA A 159 3.74 2.54 19.81
C ALA A 159 3.63 2.29 21.33
N GLY A 160 4.64 1.66 21.95
CA GLY A 160 4.52 1.14 23.32
C GLY A 160 3.49 0.01 23.45
N ALA A 161 3.19 -0.68 22.34
CA ALA A 161 2.19 -1.73 22.27
C ALA A 161 2.83 -3.12 22.36
N THR A 162 2.10 -4.06 22.94
CA THR A 162 2.50 -5.47 23.00
C THR A 162 2.13 -6.14 21.67
N PRO A 163 3.10 -6.74 20.95
CA PRO A 163 2.79 -7.50 19.73
C PRO A 163 1.90 -8.71 20.04
N ASP A 164 0.92 -8.97 19.16
CA ASP A 164 0.17 -10.21 19.16
C ASP A 164 1.06 -11.35 18.63
N PRO A 165 1.40 -12.38 19.44
CA PRO A 165 2.29 -13.45 19.02
C PRO A 165 1.72 -14.26 17.84
N ALA A 166 0.42 -14.54 17.83
CA ALA A 166 -0.22 -15.32 16.78
C ALA A 166 -0.18 -14.56 15.43
N TRP A 167 -0.39 -13.23 15.48
CA TRP A 167 -0.27 -12.38 14.30
C TRP A 167 1.16 -12.33 13.78
N PHE A 168 2.15 -12.17 14.67
CA PHE A 168 3.55 -12.19 14.30
C PHE A 168 3.94 -13.51 13.63
N ASP A 169 3.59 -14.66 14.24
CA ASP A 169 3.92 -15.98 13.72
C ASP A 169 3.26 -16.24 12.36
N MET A 170 2.02 -15.79 12.18
CA MET A 170 1.29 -15.88 10.92
C MET A 170 1.97 -15.07 9.81
N ILE A 171 2.34 -13.79 10.08
CA ILE A 171 3.07 -12.95 9.11
C ILE A 171 4.41 -13.61 8.74
N VAL A 172 5.18 -14.05 9.74
CA VAL A 172 6.50 -14.65 9.53
C VAL A 172 6.40 -15.91 8.67
N ALA A 173 5.41 -16.76 8.94
CA ALA A 173 5.14 -17.97 8.17
C ALA A 173 4.71 -17.65 6.73
N SER A 174 3.76 -16.72 6.55
CA SER A 174 3.26 -16.31 5.23
C SER A 174 4.35 -15.72 4.33
N LEU A 175 5.32 -15.02 4.92
CA LEU A 175 6.43 -14.39 4.20
C LEU A 175 7.68 -15.29 4.07
N GLY A 176 7.69 -16.46 4.70
CA GLY A 176 8.77 -17.43 4.63
C GLY A 176 10.12 -16.88 5.14
N ILE A 177 10.10 -16.15 6.27
CA ILE A 177 11.28 -15.49 6.84
C ILE A 177 11.64 -16.00 8.24
N GLY A 178 11.04 -17.12 8.66
CA GLY A 178 11.22 -17.67 10.01
C GLY A 178 12.67 -18.00 10.36
N ASP A 179 13.42 -18.54 9.40
CA ASP A 179 14.84 -18.90 9.53
C ASP A 179 15.79 -17.68 9.48
N ARG A 180 15.27 -16.49 9.21
CA ARG A 180 16.01 -15.22 9.07
C ARG A 180 15.80 -14.24 10.22
N LEU A 181 14.95 -14.57 11.19
CA LEU A 181 14.57 -13.63 12.26
C LEU A 181 15.75 -13.10 13.08
N GLY A 182 16.81 -13.86 13.24
CA GLY A 182 18.03 -13.45 13.96
C GLY A 182 19.07 -12.76 13.08
N HIS A 183 18.87 -12.66 11.76
CA HIS A 183 19.84 -12.05 10.84
C HIS A 183 19.67 -10.53 10.76
N ARG A 184 20.79 -9.82 10.58
CA ARG A 184 20.80 -8.39 10.29
C ARG A 184 20.62 -8.13 8.79
N PRO A 185 20.21 -6.93 8.38
CA PRO A 185 20.05 -6.57 6.96
C PRO A 185 21.27 -6.92 6.10
N SER A 186 22.49 -6.71 6.59
CA SER A 186 23.72 -7.03 5.87
C SER A 186 23.96 -8.54 5.62
N GLU A 187 23.22 -9.40 6.29
CA GLU A 187 23.31 -10.86 6.21
C GLU A 187 22.19 -11.47 5.36
N MET A 188 21.34 -10.61 4.75
CA MET A 188 20.16 -11.01 3.99
C MET A 188 20.24 -10.54 2.54
N SER A 189 19.70 -11.34 1.61
CA SER A 189 19.51 -10.92 0.23
C SER A 189 18.49 -9.76 0.14
N GLY A 190 18.48 -9.01 -0.99
CA GLY A 190 17.51 -7.94 -1.22
C GLY A 190 16.06 -8.40 -1.09
N GLY A 191 15.72 -9.57 -1.67
CA GLY A 191 14.38 -10.15 -1.54
C GLY A 191 14.01 -10.51 -0.10
N GLN A 192 14.96 -11.02 0.70
CA GLN A 192 14.74 -11.29 2.12
C GLN A 192 14.54 -10.00 2.92
N GLN A 193 15.35 -8.95 2.65
CA GLN A 193 15.18 -7.64 3.26
C GLN A 193 13.81 -7.04 2.94
N GLN A 194 13.35 -7.15 1.69
CA GLN A 194 12.05 -6.65 1.29
C GLN A 194 10.90 -7.39 1.96
N ARG A 195 11.00 -8.72 2.11
CA ARG A 195 10.01 -9.50 2.89
C ARG A 195 9.95 -9.05 4.35
N VAL A 196 11.09 -8.74 4.97
CA VAL A 196 11.15 -8.16 6.33
C VAL A 196 10.50 -6.78 6.36
N ALA A 197 10.69 -5.94 5.32
CA ALA A 197 10.04 -4.63 5.22
C ALA A 197 8.51 -4.76 5.06
N VAL A 198 8.02 -5.72 4.26
CA VAL A 198 6.59 -6.05 4.14
C VAL A 198 6.03 -6.57 5.48
N ALA A 199 6.75 -7.48 6.17
CA ALA A 199 6.35 -7.94 7.50
C ALA A 199 6.22 -6.81 8.51
N ARG A 200 7.19 -5.89 8.52
CA ARG A 200 7.16 -4.69 9.35
C ARG A 200 5.94 -3.82 9.05
N ALA A 201 5.62 -3.62 7.77
CA ALA A 201 4.46 -2.83 7.37
C ALA A 201 3.13 -3.45 7.83
N LEU A 202 3.00 -4.78 7.79
CA LEU A 202 1.82 -5.52 8.21
C LEU A 202 1.66 -5.61 9.74
N MET A 203 2.75 -5.46 10.51
CA MET A 203 2.76 -5.75 11.95
C MET A 203 1.79 -4.90 12.76
N SER A 204 1.60 -3.64 12.39
CA SER A 204 0.66 -2.72 13.04
C SER A 204 -0.80 -2.90 12.59
N ARG A 205 -1.12 -3.85 11.70
CA ARG A 205 -2.44 -4.01 11.06
C ARG A 205 -2.93 -2.67 10.50
N PRO A 206 -2.18 -2.05 9.58
CA PRO A 206 -2.51 -0.72 9.08
C PRO A 206 -3.80 -0.73 8.25
N ALA A 207 -4.44 0.42 8.12
CA ALA A 207 -5.57 0.62 7.22
C ALA A 207 -5.14 0.46 5.74
N VAL A 208 -3.94 0.94 5.43
CA VAL A 208 -3.37 0.90 4.07
C VAL A 208 -1.86 0.67 4.12
N ILE A 209 -1.35 -0.14 3.20
CA ILE A 209 0.08 -0.23 2.89
C ILE A 209 0.36 0.67 1.69
N VAL A 210 1.35 1.55 1.85
CA VAL A 210 1.87 2.42 0.80
C VAL A 210 3.24 1.92 0.38
N ALA A 211 3.38 1.51 -0.89
CA ALA A 211 4.58 0.88 -1.41
C ALA A 211 5.20 1.75 -2.53
N ASP A 212 6.41 2.27 -2.30
CA ASP A 212 7.16 3.07 -3.26
C ASP A 212 8.17 2.21 -3.99
N GLU A 213 7.87 1.87 -5.23
CA GLU A 213 8.71 1.01 -6.08
C GLU A 213 9.26 -0.24 -5.33
N PRO A 214 8.40 -1.04 -4.71
CA PRO A 214 8.82 -2.06 -3.74
C PRO A 214 9.73 -3.16 -4.33
N THR A 215 9.88 -3.20 -5.64
CA THR A 215 10.66 -4.20 -6.38
C THR A 215 11.80 -3.60 -7.19
N GLY A 216 12.00 -2.29 -7.13
CA GLY A 216 12.96 -1.59 -7.99
C GLY A 216 14.43 -2.00 -7.78
N ASN A 217 14.78 -2.57 -6.63
CA ASN A 217 16.14 -3.04 -6.31
C ASN A 217 16.24 -4.59 -6.28
N LEU A 218 15.27 -5.29 -6.86
CA LEU A 218 15.20 -6.77 -6.82
C LEU A 218 15.45 -7.38 -8.20
N ASP A 219 15.99 -8.60 -8.21
CA ASP A 219 15.98 -9.44 -9.40
C ASP A 219 14.56 -9.91 -9.75
N SER A 220 14.38 -10.42 -10.99
CA SER A 220 13.06 -10.82 -11.50
C SER A 220 12.36 -11.89 -10.66
N ARG A 221 13.10 -12.82 -10.06
CA ARG A 221 12.54 -13.87 -9.21
C ARG A 221 12.05 -13.28 -7.89
N SER A 222 12.90 -12.52 -7.21
CA SER A 222 12.55 -11.85 -5.95
C SER A 222 11.40 -10.84 -6.15
N THR A 223 11.34 -10.18 -7.31
CA THR A 223 10.22 -9.31 -7.70
C THR A 223 8.91 -10.10 -7.70
N GLY A 224 8.83 -11.23 -8.40
CA GLY A 224 7.61 -12.06 -8.42
C GLY A 224 7.20 -12.50 -7.02
N GLU A 225 8.14 -13.00 -6.23
CA GLU A 225 7.89 -13.46 -4.86
C GLU A 225 7.32 -12.34 -3.96
N VAL A 226 7.86 -11.12 -4.04
CA VAL A 226 7.35 -9.96 -3.26
C VAL A 226 5.97 -9.51 -3.74
N MET A 227 5.74 -9.51 -5.05
CA MET A 227 4.43 -9.14 -5.61
C MET A 227 3.33 -10.14 -5.22
N GLU A 228 3.63 -11.43 -5.27
CA GLU A 228 2.71 -12.48 -4.77
C GLU A 228 2.39 -12.30 -3.28
N LEU A 229 3.37 -11.92 -2.46
CA LEU A 229 3.15 -11.66 -1.04
C LEU A 229 2.23 -10.45 -0.80
N LEU A 230 2.41 -9.35 -1.56
CA LEU A 230 1.51 -8.19 -1.49
C LEU A 230 0.10 -8.56 -1.99
N ARG A 231 -0.01 -9.34 -3.07
CA ARG A 231 -1.30 -9.83 -3.58
C ARG A 231 -2.02 -10.68 -2.53
N ARG A 232 -1.33 -11.65 -1.93
CA ARG A 232 -1.89 -12.47 -0.85
C ARG A 232 -2.29 -11.65 0.38
N ALA A 233 -1.55 -10.59 0.73
CA ALA A 233 -1.96 -9.70 1.82
C ALA A 233 -3.31 -9.02 1.53
N VAL A 234 -3.60 -8.71 0.26
CA VAL A 234 -4.91 -8.19 -0.14
C VAL A 234 -5.97 -9.30 -0.12
N ASP A 235 -5.71 -10.43 -0.77
CA ASP A 235 -6.69 -11.50 -0.99
C ASP A 235 -7.06 -12.25 0.30
N GLU A 236 -6.05 -12.55 1.15
CA GLU A 236 -6.22 -13.39 2.33
C GLU A 236 -6.45 -12.57 3.60
N LEU A 237 -5.84 -11.36 3.71
CA LEU A 237 -5.92 -10.52 4.91
C LEU A 237 -6.84 -9.31 4.74
N GLY A 238 -7.39 -9.07 3.53
CA GLY A 238 -8.21 -7.89 3.24
C GLY A 238 -7.43 -6.58 3.32
N GLN A 239 -6.10 -6.62 3.19
CA GLN A 239 -5.24 -5.45 3.30
C GLN A 239 -5.40 -4.55 2.08
N SER A 240 -5.55 -3.23 2.28
CA SER A 240 -5.49 -2.27 1.16
C SER A 240 -4.03 -1.97 0.82
N VAL A 241 -3.69 -1.96 -0.48
CA VAL A 241 -2.34 -1.67 -0.95
C VAL A 241 -2.39 -0.57 -2.02
N ILE A 242 -1.60 0.47 -1.86
CA ILE A 242 -1.36 1.51 -2.87
C ILE A 242 0.11 1.47 -3.23
N MET A 243 0.43 1.14 -4.47
CA MET A 243 1.80 0.95 -4.95
C MET A 243 2.13 1.95 -6.06
N VAL A 244 3.28 2.60 -5.96
CA VAL A 244 3.88 3.34 -7.08
C VAL A 244 4.86 2.43 -7.80
N THR A 245 4.73 2.33 -9.11
CA THR A 245 5.68 1.60 -9.96
C THR A 245 5.71 2.16 -11.38
N HIS A 246 6.81 1.96 -12.08
CA HIS A 246 6.94 2.24 -13.51
C HIS A 246 6.97 0.94 -14.36
N ASP A 247 7.01 -0.23 -13.72
CA ASP A 247 7.01 -1.54 -14.41
C ASP A 247 5.58 -2.05 -14.60
N THR A 248 5.18 -2.23 -15.87
CA THR A 248 3.84 -2.73 -16.24
C THR A 248 3.56 -4.14 -15.76
N ARG A 249 4.59 -5.00 -15.64
CA ARG A 249 4.45 -6.38 -15.12
C ARG A 249 4.12 -6.36 -13.63
N THR A 250 4.78 -5.47 -12.89
CA THR A 250 4.51 -5.27 -11.46
C THR A 250 3.12 -4.67 -11.25
N ALA A 251 2.73 -3.69 -12.07
CA ALA A 251 1.40 -3.07 -11.99
C ALA A 251 0.25 -4.04 -12.33
N ALA A 252 0.50 -5.05 -13.16
CA ALA A 252 -0.51 -6.06 -13.52
C ALA A 252 -0.94 -6.98 -12.35
N TYR A 253 -0.27 -6.92 -11.19
CA TYR A 253 -0.74 -7.59 -9.97
C TYR A 253 -1.88 -6.81 -9.28
N ALA A 254 -2.11 -5.55 -9.65
CA ALA A 254 -3.12 -4.70 -9.03
C ALA A 254 -4.52 -4.93 -9.64
N ASP A 255 -5.56 -4.75 -8.82
CA ASP A 255 -6.97 -4.77 -9.26
C ASP A 255 -7.30 -3.50 -10.08
N ARG A 256 -6.56 -2.41 -9.83
CA ARG A 256 -6.78 -1.09 -10.40
C ARG A 256 -5.47 -0.40 -10.68
N VAL A 257 -5.37 0.28 -11.82
CA VAL A 257 -4.20 1.05 -12.20
C VAL A 257 -4.59 2.48 -12.53
N LEU A 258 -4.01 3.43 -11.79
CA LEU A 258 -4.12 4.86 -12.05
C LEU A 258 -2.92 5.30 -12.89
N VAL A 259 -3.16 5.94 -14.03
CA VAL A 259 -2.09 6.50 -14.85
C VAL A 259 -1.98 7.99 -14.56
N CYS A 260 -0.79 8.41 -14.13
CA CYS A 260 -0.48 9.81 -13.85
C CYS A 260 0.36 10.42 -14.98
N ARG A 261 -0.01 11.64 -15.40
CA ARG A 261 0.75 12.46 -16.35
C ARG A 261 0.61 13.93 -15.96
N ASP A 262 1.72 14.66 -15.95
CA ASP A 262 1.77 16.10 -15.69
C ASP A 262 1.01 16.54 -14.42
N GLY A 263 1.14 15.73 -13.35
CA GLY A 263 0.50 15.99 -12.06
C GLY A 263 -0.98 15.67 -11.97
N GLN A 264 -1.57 15.03 -12.98
CA GLN A 264 -2.98 14.64 -13.03
C GLN A 264 -3.15 13.12 -13.18
N VAL A 265 -4.29 12.59 -12.72
CA VAL A 265 -4.73 11.23 -13.04
C VAL A 265 -5.47 11.29 -14.37
N VAL A 266 -4.86 10.71 -15.42
CA VAL A 266 -5.40 10.76 -16.78
C VAL A 266 -6.17 9.50 -17.17
N SER A 267 -5.96 8.39 -16.46
CA SER A 267 -6.69 7.12 -16.67
C SER A 267 -6.85 6.37 -15.35
N ASP A 268 -7.96 5.64 -15.25
CA ASP A 268 -8.35 4.78 -14.15
C ASP A 268 -8.80 3.45 -14.76
N LEU A 269 -7.96 2.44 -14.66
CA LEU A 269 -8.07 1.18 -15.39
C LEU A 269 -8.27 0.02 -14.42
N ARG A 270 -9.11 -0.94 -14.81
CA ARG A 270 -9.35 -2.19 -14.07
C ARG A 270 -9.14 -3.38 -14.98
N ASP A 271 -8.90 -4.55 -14.41
CA ASP A 271 -8.72 -5.81 -15.16
C ASP A 271 -7.65 -5.73 -16.25
N VAL A 272 -6.51 -5.11 -15.92
CA VAL A 272 -5.43 -4.83 -16.86
C VAL A 272 -4.43 -5.98 -16.93
N THR A 273 -3.80 -6.13 -18.11
CA THR A 273 -2.64 -6.98 -18.31
C THR A 273 -1.40 -6.13 -18.55
N ALA A 274 -0.21 -6.70 -18.38
CA ALA A 274 1.04 -5.99 -18.66
C ALA A 274 1.09 -5.43 -20.10
N ASP A 275 0.55 -6.17 -21.07
CA ASP A 275 0.53 -5.77 -22.48
C ASP A 275 -0.46 -4.61 -22.72
N SER A 276 -1.66 -4.66 -22.11
CA SER A 276 -2.64 -3.58 -22.21
C SER A 276 -2.13 -2.30 -21.55
N LEU A 277 -1.42 -2.41 -20.43
CA LEU A 277 -0.77 -1.27 -19.76
C LEU A 277 0.35 -0.67 -20.63
N ALA A 278 1.20 -1.51 -21.22
CA ALA A 278 2.25 -1.05 -22.11
C ALA A 278 1.70 -0.30 -23.36
N ALA A 279 0.52 -0.69 -23.84
CA ALA A 279 -0.17 0.01 -24.92
C ALA A 279 -0.77 1.36 -24.47
N SER A 280 -1.30 1.44 -23.24
CA SER A 280 -1.95 2.65 -22.71
C SER A 280 -0.96 3.75 -22.26
N LEU A 281 0.33 3.41 -22.09
CA LEU A 281 1.38 4.34 -21.66
C LEU A 281 2.14 4.98 -22.85
N ARG A 282 1.87 4.57 -24.07
CA ARG A 282 2.44 5.16 -25.32
C ARG A 282 1.67 6.39 -25.73
#